data_dd1f74e4ffa2b0582aa5fca2135cb3de
#
_entry.id   dd1f74e4ffa2b0582aa5fca2135cb3de
#
_cell.length_a   1.000
_cell.length_b   1.000
_cell.length_c   1.000
_cell.angle_alpha   90.00
_cell.angle_beta   90.00
_cell.angle_gamma   90.00
#
_symmetry.space_group_name_H-M   'P 1'
#
loop_
_entity.id
_entity.type
_entity.pdbx_description
1 polymer ?
#
loop_
_entity_poly.entity_id
_entity_poly.type
_entity_poly.pdbx_seq_one_letter_code
_entity_poly.pdbx_strand_id
1 'polypeptide(L)'
;MKILVLNGSPRPHGNTAAMVAAFAKGAQENGHQVDVVNVCQKKIAGCLACEYCHKKDSGHERQCVQQDDMLEVYPLLDEAEMIVLASLVYYHSFSGQLQCAINRIYALDKPKHLKKAALILSSGSDHVYGGAIYEYQNSFLSYLHLEDMGIFTAYNEQNQSPEKLEELYQFGKSLKAEPQPPVSLTLNEFLSAFESGQPVSLLWSSVLCKKLIHIKFK
;
A
#
# COMPACT_ATOMS: atom_id res chain seq x y z
N MET A 1 2.41 9.02 4.13
CA MET A 1 2.32 8.07 3.00
C MET A 1 0.94 7.44 2.92
N LYS A 2 0.53 7.03 1.71
CA LYS A 2 -0.58 6.10 1.50
C LYS A 2 -0.04 4.68 1.47
N ILE A 3 -0.54 3.83 2.34
CA ILE A 3 -0.11 2.44 2.52
C ILE A 3 -1.28 1.53 2.18
N LEU A 4 -1.10 0.63 1.22
CA LEU A 4 -2.08 -0.40 0.89
C LEU A 4 -1.64 -1.74 1.49
N VAL A 5 -2.51 -2.35 2.28
CA VAL A 5 -2.32 -3.71 2.79
C VAL A 5 -3.24 -4.66 2.02
N LEU A 6 -2.67 -5.62 1.31
CA LEU A 6 -3.41 -6.74 0.73
C LEU A 6 -3.39 -7.92 1.71
N ASN A 7 -4.50 -8.12 2.42
CA ASN A 7 -4.65 -9.19 3.39
C ASN A 7 -5.27 -10.44 2.76
N GLY A 8 -4.45 -11.47 2.60
CA GLY A 8 -4.83 -12.77 2.04
C GLY A 8 -5.34 -13.78 3.07
N SER A 9 -5.75 -13.34 4.27
CA SER A 9 -6.36 -14.24 5.25
C SER A 9 -7.87 -14.35 5.06
N PRO A 10 -8.43 -15.57 4.98
CA PRO A 10 -9.89 -15.77 4.92
C PRO A 10 -10.58 -15.55 6.28
N ARG A 11 -9.81 -15.46 7.37
CA ARG A 11 -10.33 -15.31 8.73
C ARG A 11 -10.29 -13.84 9.16
N PRO A 12 -11.44 -13.16 9.31
CA PRO A 12 -11.48 -11.74 9.68
C PRO A 12 -10.79 -11.42 11.01
N HIS A 13 -10.80 -12.36 11.94
CA HIS A 13 -10.19 -12.26 13.27
C HIS A 13 -9.08 -13.30 13.48
N GLY A 14 -8.43 -13.73 12.39
CA GLY A 14 -7.33 -14.69 12.44
C GLY A 14 -5.97 -14.03 12.74
N ASN A 15 -4.96 -14.88 12.79
CA ASN A 15 -3.57 -14.48 13.13
C ASN A 15 -3.04 -13.36 12.22
N THR A 16 -3.12 -13.54 10.90
CA THR A 16 -2.68 -12.51 9.94
C THR A 16 -3.44 -11.20 10.15
N ALA A 17 -4.76 -11.27 10.40
CA ALA A 17 -5.57 -10.06 10.60
C ALA A 17 -5.15 -9.31 11.87
N ALA A 18 -4.81 -10.00 12.97
CA ALA A 18 -4.29 -9.38 14.19
C ALA A 18 -2.94 -8.70 13.93
N MET A 19 -2.04 -9.35 13.21
CA MET A 19 -0.73 -8.80 12.83
C MET A 19 -0.89 -7.54 11.94
N VAL A 20 -1.78 -7.58 10.96
CA VAL A 20 -2.10 -6.43 10.10
C VAL A 20 -2.71 -5.28 10.92
N ALA A 21 -3.61 -5.59 11.86
CA ALA A 21 -4.23 -4.56 12.70
C ALA A 21 -3.20 -3.85 13.59
N ALA A 22 -2.25 -4.58 14.16
CA ALA A 22 -1.16 -4.00 14.94
C ALA A 22 -0.29 -3.06 14.10
N PHE A 23 0.15 -3.51 12.93
CA PHE A 23 0.89 -2.68 11.98
C PHE A 23 0.10 -1.43 11.58
N ALA A 24 -1.15 -1.60 11.15
CA ALA A 24 -1.98 -0.50 10.67
C ALA A 24 -2.22 0.55 11.76
N LYS A 25 -2.45 0.12 13.00
CA LYS A 25 -2.59 1.02 14.15
C LYS A 25 -1.34 1.88 14.35
N GLY A 26 -0.15 1.27 14.38
CA GLY A 26 1.11 2.00 14.52
C GLY A 26 1.35 3.01 13.39
N ALA A 27 1.10 2.61 12.14
CA ALA A 27 1.23 3.47 10.97
C ALA A 27 0.23 4.64 10.98
N GLN A 28 -1.02 4.41 11.34
CA GLN A 28 -2.06 5.44 11.45
C GLN A 28 -1.76 6.45 12.56
N GLU A 29 -1.29 5.99 13.72
CA GLU A 29 -0.87 6.87 14.83
C GLU A 29 0.34 7.76 14.45
N ASN A 30 1.14 7.31 13.47
CA ASN A 30 2.23 8.10 12.89
C ASN A 30 1.80 8.96 11.68
N GLY A 31 0.50 9.13 11.46
CA GLY A 31 -0.07 10.02 10.44
C GLY A 31 -0.07 9.46 9.02
N HIS A 32 0.08 8.13 8.85
CA HIS A 32 -0.08 7.49 7.54
C HIS A 32 -1.55 7.13 7.28
N GLN A 33 -1.97 7.22 6.01
CA GLN A 33 -3.22 6.62 5.56
C GLN A 33 -2.98 5.14 5.28
N VAL A 34 -3.77 4.26 5.88
CA VAL A 34 -3.65 2.80 5.69
C VAL A 34 -4.98 2.25 5.20
N ASP A 35 -4.98 1.73 3.98
CA ASP A 35 -6.12 1.05 3.38
C ASP A 35 -5.88 -0.47 3.44
N VAL A 36 -6.76 -1.20 4.12
CA VAL A 36 -6.66 -2.67 4.25
C VAL A 36 -7.70 -3.33 3.37
N VAL A 37 -7.24 -4.05 2.36
CA VAL A 37 -8.08 -4.84 1.46
C VAL A 37 -8.02 -6.32 1.85
N ASN A 38 -9.12 -6.87 2.34
CA ASN A 38 -9.25 -8.30 2.62
C ASN A 38 -9.61 -9.04 1.33
N VAL A 39 -8.60 -9.46 0.58
CA VAL A 39 -8.80 -10.06 -0.76
C VAL A 39 -9.59 -11.36 -0.75
N CYS A 40 -9.60 -12.07 0.37
CA CYS A 40 -10.41 -13.29 0.52
C CYS A 40 -11.92 -13.01 0.63
N GLN A 41 -12.32 -11.78 0.89
CA GLN A 41 -13.73 -11.35 0.93
C GLN A 41 -14.19 -10.74 -0.39
N LYS A 42 -13.32 -10.71 -1.39
CA LYS A 42 -13.56 -10.16 -2.71
C LYS A 42 -13.59 -11.26 -3.78
N LYS A 43 -14.37 -11.02 -4.80
CA LYS A 43 -14.42 -11.89 -5.99
C LYS A 43 -13.34 -11.42 -6.96
N ILE A 44 -12.12 -11.92 -6.78
CA ILE A 44 -10.98 -11.61 -7.64
C ILE A 44 -10.51 -12.91 -8.31
N ALA A 45 -10.68 -13.00 -9.62
CA ALA A 45 -10.13 -14.09 -10.41
C ALA A 45 -8.66 -13.84 -10.77
N GLY A 46 -7.90 -14.89 -11.05
CA GLY A 46 -6.53 -14.79 -11.57
C GLY A 46 -6.47 -14.10 -12.94
N CYS A 47 -5.28 -13.71 -13.38
CA CYS A 47 -5.07 -13.11 -14.69
C CYS A 47 -5.36 -14.12 -15.79
N LEU A 48 -6.05 -13.68 -16.86
CA LEU A 48 -6.37 -14.51 -18.04
C LEU A 48 -5.23 -14.57 -19.07
N ALA A 49 -4.13 -13.83 -18.85
CA ALA A 49 -3.03 -13.68 -19.81
C ALA A 49 -3.50 -13.24 -21.22
N CYS A 50 -4.55 -12.44 -21.29
CA CYS A 50 -5.17 -12.02 -22.57
C CYS A 50 -4.51 -10.78 -23.18
N GLU A 51 -3.52 -10.18 -22.53
CA GLU A 51 -2.76 -8.98 -22.94
C GLU A 51 -3.63 -7.73 -23.26
N TYR A 52 -4.91 -7.73 -22.90
CA TYR A 52 -5.83 -6.62 -23.16
C TYR A 52 -5.29 -5.30 -22.56
N CYS A 53 -4.79 -5.35 -21.31
CA CYS A 53 -4.27 -4.19 -20.58
C CYS A 53 -2.93 -3.64 -21.11
N HIS A 54 -2.23 -4.40 -21.96
CA HIS A 54 -0.92 -4.03 -22.55
C HIS A 54 -1.01 -3.72 -24.05
N LYS A 55 -2.20 -3.76 -24.65
CA LYS A 55 -2.39 -3.45 -26.06
C LYS A 55 -2.18 -1.96 -26.28
N LYS A 56 -1.06 -1.60 -26.92
CA LYS A 56 -0.68 -0.21 -27.23
C LYS A 56 -1.71 0.48 -28.13
N ASP A 57 -1.87 1.79 -27.93
CA ASP A 57 -2.74 2.68 -28.71
C ASP A 57 -4.21 2.23 -28.76
N SER A 58 -4.64 1.48 -27.75
CA SER A 58 -6.00 0.93 -27.65
C SER A 58 -6.96 1.83 -26.88
N GLY A 59 -6.44 2.79 -26.12
CA GLY A 59 -7.20 3.64 -25.20
C GLY A 59 -7.66 2.93 -23.91
N HIS A 60 -7.24 1.67 -23.70
CA HIS A 60 -7.52 0.91 -22.48
C HIS A 60 -6.25 0.33 -21.82
N GLU A 61 -5.10 0.94 -22.12
CA GLU A 61 -3.84 0.61 -21.46
C GLU A 61 -4.01 0.71 -19.93
N ARG A 62 -3.41 -0.23 -19.20
CA ARG A 62 -3.51 -0.36 -17.74
C ARG A 62 -4.93 -0.67 -17.22
N GLN A 63 -5.85 -1.11 -18.10
CA GLN A 63 -7.20 -1.51 -17.73
C GLN A 63 -7.39 -3.00 -17.96
N CYS A 64 -7.78 -3.73 -16.92
CA CYS A 64 -8.10 -5.15 -17.08
C CYS A 64 -9.47 -5.34 -17.70
N VAL A 65 -9.60 -6.33 -18.59
CA VAL A 65 -10.88 -6.69 -19.22
C VAL A 65 -11.86 -7.32 -18.24
N GLN A 66 -11.36 -7.95 -17.18
CA GLN A 66 -12.21 -8.63 -16.18
C GLN A 66 -12.93 -7.60 -15.29
N GLN A 67 -14.25 -7.79 -15.18
CA GLN A 67 -15.15 -6.93 -14.40
C GLN A 67 -15.48 -7.62 -13.07
N ASP A 68 -14.51 -7.60 -12.16
CA ASP A 68 -14.60 -8.17 -10.82
C ASP A 68 -14.14 -7.17 -9.75
N ASP A 69 -14.11 -7.57 -8.49
CA ASP A 69 -13.80 -6.66 -7.37
C ASP A 69 -12.36 -6.11 -7.40
N MET A 70 -11.51 -6.59 -8.32
CA MET A 70 -10.18 -5.99 -8.52
C MET A 70 -10.27 -4.55 -9.05
N LEU A 71 -11.38 -4.17 -9.69
CA LEU A 71 -11.61 -2.80 -10.14
C LEU A 71 -11.58 -1.78 -9.00
N GLU A 72 -12.01 -2.17 -7.79
CA GLU A 72 -11.94 -1.32 -6.60
C GLU A 72 -10.51 -1.23 -6.04
N VAL A 73 -9.64 -2.20 -6.35
CA VAL A 73 -8.28 -2.29 -5.82
C VAL A 73 -7.28 -1.53 -6.68
N TYR A 74 -7.49 -1.46 -7.99
CA TYR A 74 -6.57 -0.76 -8.90
C TYR A 74 -6.31 0.71 -8.54
N PRO A 75 -7.32 1.53 -8.19
CA PRO A 75 -7.06 2.91 -7.75
C PRO A 75 -6.21 2.97 -6.49
N LEU A 76 -6.46 2.09 -5.51
CA LEU A 76 -5.69 2.02 -4.28
C LEU A 76 -4.23 1.63 -4.54
N LEU A 77 -3.99 0.70 -5.48
CA LEU A 77 -2.64 0.32 -5.90
C LEU A 77 -1.89 1.49 -6.55
N ASP A 78 -2.55 2.22 -7.45
CA ASP A 78 -1.93 3.35 -8.15
C ASP A 78 -1.65 4.54 -7.23
N GLU A 79 -2.44 4.71 -6.15
CA GLU A 79 -2.25 5.78 -5.17
C GLU A 79 -1.27 5.42 -4.05
N ALA A 80 -1.04 4.12 -3.80
CA ALA A 80 -0.18 3.67 -2.73
C ALA A 80 1.30 4.00 -2.99
N GLU A 81 1.97 4.49 -1.97
CA GLU A 81 3.43 4.68 -1.94
C GLU A 81 4.13 3.45 -1.35
N MET A 82 3.41 2.67 -0.54
CA MET A 82 3.88 1.42 0.06
C MET A 82 2.80 0.34 -0.05
N ILE A 83 3.22 -0.87 -0.40
CA ILE A 83 2.37 -2.07 -0.34
C ILE A 83 2.84 -2.99 0.79
N VAL A 84 1.89 -3.54 1.55
CA VAL A 84 2.13 -4.60 2.51
C VAL A 84 1.38 -5.85 2.06
N LEU A 85 2.12 -6.90 1.75
CA LEU A 85 1.54 -8.21 1.48
C LEU A 85 1.41 -8.96 2.81
N ALA A 86 0.19 -9.33 3.18
CA ALA A 86 -0.06 -10.08 4.41
C ALA A 86 -0.76 -11.39 4.08
N SER A 87 -0.18 -12.54 4.48
CA SER A 87 -0.74 -13.85 4.15
C SER A 87 -0.50 -14.86 5.26
N LEU A 88 -1.44 -15.78 5.37
CA LEU A 88 -1.11 -17.09 5.91
C LEU A 88 -0.36 -17.90 4.83
N VAL A 89 0.45 -18.85 5.25
CA VAL A 89 1.26 -19.66 4.33
C VAL A 89 0.66 -21.05 4.14
N TYR A 90 0.44 -21.42 2.88
CA TYR A 90 0.10 -22.78 2.45
C TYR A 90 1.15 -23.27 1.45
N TYR A 91 1.71 -24.48 1.70
CA TYR A 91 2.69 -25.09 0.80
C TYR A 91 3.83 -24.14 0.39
N HIS A 92 4.39 -23.44 1.38
CA HIS A 92 5.45 -22.44 1.22
C HIS A 92 5.08 -21.18 0.42
N SER A 93 3.83 -20.97 0.04
CA SER A 93 3.39 -19.85 -0.79
C SER A 93 2.29 -19.01 -0.11
N PHE A 94 1.92 -17.91 -0.74
CA PHE A 94 0.77 -17.10 -0.35
C PHE A 94 -0.55 -17.87 -0.48
N SER A 95 -1.61 -17.38 0.16
CA SER A 95 -2.96 -17.88 -0.09
C SER A 95 -3.34 -17.71 -1.56
N GLY A 96 -4.14 -18.64 -2.10
CA GLY A 96 -4.55 -18.58 -3.50
C GLY A 96 -5.29 -17.28 -3.85
N GLN A 97 -6.07 -16.73 -2.92
CA GLN A 97 -6.78 -15.46 -3.11
C GLN A 97 -5.82 -14.27 -3.22
N LEU A 98 -4.76 -14.24 -2.40
CA LEU A 98 -3.74 -13.21 -2.53
C LEU A 98 -2.98 -13.36 -3.84
N GLN A 99 -2.68 -14.60 -4.26
CA GLN A 99 -2.06 -14.86 -5.56
C GLN A 99 -2.91 -14.37 -6.74
N CYS A 100 -4.22 -14.53 -6.68
CA CYS A 100 -5.11 -13.97 -7.69
C CYS A 100 -4.96 -12.44 -7.76
N ALA A 101 -4.96 -11.75 -6.63
CA ALA A 101 -4.79 -10.30 -6.59
C ALA A 101 -3.39 -9.87 -7.09
N ILE A 102 -2.33 -10.56 -6.68
CA ILE A 102 -0.96 -10.32 -7.15
C ILE A 102 -0.87 -10.47 -8.67
N ASN A 103 -1.40 -11.55 -9.25
CA ASN A 103 -1.41 -11.76 -10.71
C ASN A 103 -2.11 -10.61 -11.45
N ARG A 104 -3.10 -9.99 -10.84
CA ARG A 104 -3.87 -8.91 -11.45
C ARG A 104 -3.16 -7.55 -11.38
N ILE A 105 -2.13 -7.39 -10.52
CA ILE A 105 -1.26 -6.20 -10.54
C ILE A 105 -0.58 -6.05 -11.91
N TYR A 106 -0.37 -7.16 -12.64
CA TYR A 106 0.15 -7.16 -14.00
C TYR A 106 -0.55 -6.17 -14.94
N ALA A 107 -1.84 -5.91 -14.75
CA ALA A 107 -2.56 -4.93 -15.58
C ALA A 107 -2.00 -3.50 -15.47
N LEU A 108 -1.34 -3.18 -14.37
CA LEU A 108 -0.77 -1.86 -14.10
C LEU A 108 0.71 -1.74 -14.50
N ASP A 109 1.39 -2.83 -14.90
CA ASP A 109 2.85 -2.96 -14.93
C ASP A 109 3.44 -2.69 -13.53
N LYS A 110 3.80 -1.45 -13.27
CA LYS A 110 4.13 -0.93 -11.95
C LYS A 110 3.08 0.10 -11.53
N PRO A 111 2.50 -0.02 -10.31
CA PRO A 111 1.65 1.02 -9.76
C PRO A 111 2.41 2.37 -9.67
N LYS A 112 1.72 3.47 -10.02
CA LYS A 112 2.36 4.78 -10.34
C LYS A 112 3.22 5.36 -9.24
N HIS A 113 2.76 5.25 -7.98
CA HIS A 113 3.42 5.89 -6.84
C HIS A 113 4.15 4.89 -5.95
N LEU A 114 4.07 3.59 -6.26
CA LEU A 114 4.59 2.53 -5.41
C LEU A 114 6.12 2.52 -5.41
N LYS A 115 6.70 2.64 -4.20
CA LYS A 115 8.15 2.71 -3.97
C LYS A 115 8.64 1.70 -2.95
N LYS A 116 7.77 1.27 -2.01
CA LYS A 116 8.13 0.49 -0.84
C LYS A 116 7.25 -0.73 -0.71
N ALA A 117 7.82 -1.80 -0.15
CA ALA A 117 7.06 -3.01 0.16
C ALA A 117 7.44 -3.58 1.52
N ALA A 118 6.50 -4.24 2.20
CA ALA A 118 6.76 -5.08 3.35
C ALA A 118 5.96 -6.39 3.26
N LEU A 119 6.40 -7.39 4.02
CA LEU A 119 5.80 -8.71 4.02
C LEU A 119 5.45 -9.15 5.44
N ILE A 120 4.20 -9.59 5.66
CA ILE A 120 3.72 -10.15 6.92
C ILE A 120 3.20 -11.56 6.66
N LEU A 121 3.81 -12.57 7.28
CA LEU A 121 3.44 -13.98 7.09
C LEU A 121 3.10 -14.65 8.41
N SER A 122 1.99 -15.36 8.45
CA SER A 122 1.58 -16.20 9.56
C SER A 122 1.50 -17.67 9.13
N SER A 123 1.83 -18.60 10.01
CA SER A 123 1.75 -20.03 9.71
C SER A 123 1.42 -20.87 10.96
N GLY A 124 1.14 -22.14 10.74
CA GLY A 124 1.05 -23.14 11.80
C GLY A 124 2.38 -23.87 12.07
N SER A 125 3.44 -23.60 11.29
CA SER A 125 4.74 -24.27 11.43
C SER A 125 5.87 -23.31 11.08
N ASP A 126 7.04 -23.53 11.66
CA ASP A 126 8.24 -22.79 11.30
C ASP A 126 8.84 -23.27 9.98
N HIS A 127 9.76 -22.50 9.43
CA HIS A 127 10.54 -22.81 8.21
C HIS A 127 9.71 -23.04 6.93
N VAL A 128 8.47 -22.54 6.87
CA VAL A 128 7.57 -22.73 5.70
C VAL A 128 7.45 -21.50 4.80
N TYR A 129 8.24 -20.46 5.01
CA TYR A 129 8.07 -19.16 4.35
C TYR A 129 8.83 -19.01 3.03
N GLY A 130 9.73 -19.94 2.70
CA GLY A 130 10.75 -19.77 1.65
C GLY A 130 10.17 -19.37 0.29
N GLY A 131 9.10 -20.01 -0.17
CA GLY A 131 8.49 -19.67 -1.46
C GLY A 131 7.85 -18.29 -1.48
N ALA A 132 7.09 -17.93 -0.43
CA ALA A 132 6.48 -16.61 -0.31
C ALA A 132 7.53 -15.48 -0.22
N ILE A 133 8.61 -15.72 0.53
CA ILE A 133 9.73 -14.76 0.63
C ILE A 133 10.44 -14.64 -0.71
N TYR A 134 10.70 -15.74 -1.41
CA TYR A 134 11.31 -15.73 -2.74
C TYR A 134 10.48 -14.92 -3.73
N GLU A 135 9.17 -15.15 -3.78
CA GLU A 135 8.26 -14.41 -4.65
C GLU A 135 8.26 -12.91 -4.31
N TYR A 136 8.18 -12.55 -3.02
CA TYR A 136 8.25 -11.17 -2.58
C TYR A 136 9.55 -10.49 -3.02
N GLN A 137 10.69 -11.12 -2.78
CA GLN A 137 12.01 -10.55 -3.11
C GLN A 137 12.21 -10.38 -4.62
N ASN A 138 11.77 -11.35 -5.42
CA ASN A 138 12.02 -11.31 -6.86
C ASN A 138 10.95 -10.54 -7.64
N SER A 139 9.68 -10.61 -7.25
CA SER A 139 8.60 -9.93 -7.96
C SER A 139 8.41 -8.49 -7.48
N PHE A 140 8.46 -8.22 -6.18
CA PHE A 140 8.21 -6.88 -5.64
C PHE A 140 9.50 -6.07 -5.48
N LEU A 141 10.53 -6.61 -4.83
CA LEU A 141 11.74 -5.83 -4.62
C LEU A 141 12.58 -5.73 -5.90
N SER A 142 12.84 -6.86 -6.56
CA SER A 142 13.70 -6.88 -7.75
C SER A 142 12.97 -6.40 -9.01
N TYR A 143 11.87 -7.04 -9.41
CA TYR A 143 11.19 -6.74 -10.67
C TYR A 143 10.45 -5.39 -10.65
N LEU A 144 9.69 -5.08 -9.59
CA LEU A 144 9.02 -3.78 -9.44
C LEU A 144 9.95 -2.69 -8.89
N HIS A 145 11.19 -3.00 -8.55
CA HIS A 145 12.19 -2.07 -8.00
C HIS A 145 11.66 -1.31 -6.77
N LEU A 146 11.19 -2.06 -5.74
CA LEU A 146 10.68 -1.49 -4.50
C LEU A 146 11.74 -1.62 -3.39
N GLU A 147 11.76 -0.63 -2.50
CA GLU A 147 12.53 -0.66 -1.26
C GLU A 147 11.92 -1.66 -0.27
N ASP A 148 12.76 -2.55 0.29
CA ASP A 148 12.33 -3.49 1.32
C ASP A 148 12.20 -2.79 2.67
N MET A 149 10.98 -2.80 3.22
CA MET A 149 10.70 -2.23 4.54
C MET A 149 10.69 -3.28 5.65
N GLY A 150 10.84 -4.56 5.29
CA GLY A 150 10.97 -5.67 6.23
C GLY A 150 10.06 -6.86 5.95
N ILE A 151 10.50 -8.02 6.47
CA ILE A 151 9.79 -9.29 6.39
C ILE A 151 9.50 -9.76 7.82
N PHE A 152 8.23 -9.91 8.15
CA PHE A 152 7.74 -10.29 9.49
C PHE A 152 7.06 -11.64 9.40
N THR A 153 7.61 -12.63 10.09
CA THR A 153 7.06 -13.98 10.14
C THR A 153 6.68 -14.34 11.57
N ALA A 154 5.62 -15.14 11.71
CA ALA A 154 5.24 -15.72 12.98
C ALA A 154 4.53 -17.06 12.77
N TYR A 155 4.69 -18.00 13.71
CA TYR A 155 4.03 -19.30 13.65
C TYR A 155 3.42 -19.70 15.01
N ASN A 156 2.43 -20.57 14.98
CA ASN A 156 1.72 -21.07 16.15
C ASN A 156 1.32 -19.92 17.12
N GLU A 157 1.72 -20.03 18.37
CA GLU A 157 1.40 -19.07 19.45
C GLU A 157 2.05 -17.71 19.23
N GLN A 158 3.17 -17.65 18.51
CA GLN A 158 3.85 -16.38 18.19
C GLN A 158 2.99 -15.44 17.35
N ASN A 159 2.09 -16.00 16.52
CA ASN A 159 1.26 -15.22 15.61
C ASN A 159 0.46 -14.10 16.29
N GLN A 160 0.09 -14.29 17.56
CA GLN A 160 -0.67 -13.30 18.34
C GLN A 160 0.02 -13.02 19.70
N SER A 161 1.30 -13.35 19.83
CA SER A 161 2.04 -13.00 21.04
C SER A 161 2.11 -11.48 21.21
N PRO A 162 2.06 -10.96 22.44
CA PRO A 162 2.19 -9.52 22.69
C PRO A 162 3.45 -8.93 22.05
N GLU A 163 4.55 -9.67 22.07
CA GLU A 163 5.84 -9.25 21.52
C GLU A 163 5.77 -9.08 20.00
N LYS A 164 5.15 -10.05 19.29
CA LYS A 164 5.01 -9.96 17.83
C LYS A 164 4.07 -8.85 17.41
N LEU A 165 2.96 -8.65 18.12
CA LEU A 165 2.04 -7.57 17.83
C LEU A 165 2.68 -6.20 18.14
N GLU A 166 3.46 -6.09 19.21
CA GLU A 166 4.21 -4.88 19.52
C GLU A 166 5.30 -4.59 18.50
N GLU A 167 6.03 -5.62 18.02
CA GLU A 167 7.00 -5.47 16.92
C GLU A 167 6.36 -4.83 15.67
N LEU A 168 5.20 -5.34 15.26
CA LEU A 168 4.50 -4.83 14.09
C LEU A 168 3.91 -3.43 14.32
N TYR A 169 3.40 -3.15 15.51
CA TYR A 169 2.96 -1.81 15.89
C TYR A 169 4.10 -0.80 15.83
N GLN A 170 5.26 -1.14 16.42
CA GLN A 170 6.44 -0.28 16.39
C GLN A 170 7.01 -0.13 14.98
N PHE A 171 6.96 -1.17 14.15
CA PHE A 171 7.30 -1.07 12.73
C PHE A 171 6.41 -0.03 12.04
N GLY A 172 5.09 -0.13 12.15
CA GLY A 172 4.17 0.86 11.58
C GLY A 172 4.46 2.28 12.08
N LYS A 173 4.72 2.43 13.37
CA LYS A 173 5.00 3.71 14.01
C LYS A 173 6.37 4.31 13.63
N SER A 174 7.32 3.48 13.23
CA SER A 174 8.67 3.92 12.82
C SER A 174 8.76 4.38 11.37
N LEU A 175 7.74 4.15 10.56
CA LEU A 175 7.74 4.52 9.15
C LEU A 175 7.88 6.04 9.00
N LYS A 176 8.89 6.49 8.26
CA LYS A 176 9.07 7.92 8.01
C LYS A 176 8.03 8.41 7.02
N ALA A 177 7.31 9.47 7.41
CA ALA A 177 6.51 10.22 6.45
C ALA A 177 7.48 10.89 5.45
N GLU A 178 7.34 10.60 4.15
CA GLU A 178 8.01 11.44 3.17
C GLU A 178 7.41 12.85 3.28
N PRO A 179 8.22 13.92 3.18
CA PRO A 179 7.67 15.26 3.14
C PRO A 179 6.68 15.32 2.00
N GLN A 180 5.42 15.55 2.31
CA GLN A 180 4.44 15.77 1.25
C GLN A 180 4.94 16.96 0.41
N PRO A 181 4.93 16.88 -0.92
CA PRO A 181 5.20 18.04 -1.72
C PRO A 181 4.27 19.16 -1.25
N PRO A 182 4.76 20.38 -1.07
CA PRO A 182 3.94 21.47 -0.58
C PRO A 182 2.68 21.54 -1.45
N VAL A 183 1.51 21.53 -0.81
CA VAL A 183 0.23 21.65 -1.49
C VAL A 183 0.31 22.90 -2.37
N SER A 184 0.40 22.72 -3.67
CA SER A 184 0.41 23.82 -4.62
C SER A 184 -1.02 24.33 -4.74
N LEU A 185 -1.41 25.21 -3.82
CA LEU A 185 -2.66 25.95 -3.97
C LEU A 185 -2.55 26.83 -5.23
N THR A 186 -3.52 26.73 -6.09
CA THR A 186 -3.65 27.70 -7.19
C THR A 186 -3.89 29.09 -6.61
N LEU A 187 -3.56 30.11 -7.35
CA LEU A 187 -3.77 31.51 -6.91
C LEU A 187 -5.23 31.76 -6.46
N ASN A 188 -6.19 31.15 -7.14
CA ASN A 188 -7.62 31.27 -6.83
C ASN A 188 -7.99 30.56 -5.50
N GLU A 189 -7.45 29.38 -5.23
CA GLU A 189 -7.65 28.67 -3.97
C GLU A 189 -7.00 29.42 -2.80
N PHE A 190 -5.83 30.03 -3.03
CA PHE A 190 -5.17 30.88 -2.04
C PHE A 190 -6.00 32.12 -1.70
N LEU A 191 -6.51 32.82 -2.72
CA LEU A 191 -7.35 34.00 -2.53
C LEU A 191 -8.67 33.66 -1.83
N SER A 192 -9.33 32.57 -2.19
CA SER A 192 -10.54 32.09 -1.55
C SER A 192 -10.33 31.71 -0.08
N ALA A 193 -9.23 31.04 0.25
CA ALA A 193 -8.88 30.72 1.64
C ALA A 193 -8.55 31.97 2.48
N PHE A 194 -7.93 32.96 1.87
CA PHE A 194 -7.63 34.25 2.53
C PHE A 194 -8.91 35.04 2.82
N GLU A 195 -9.84 35.10 1.85
CA GLU A 195 -11.14 35.78 2.02
C GLU A 195 -12.06 35.08 3.03
N SER A 196 -11.92 33.75 3.21
CA SER A 196 -12.69 32.98 4.20
C SER A 196 -12.16 33.06 5.65
N GLY A 197 -11.07 33.82 5.90
CA GLY A 197 -10.52 34.03 7.23
C GLY A 197 -9.82 32.84 7.85
N GLN A 198 -9.34 31.88 7.02
CA GLN A 198 -8.58 30.74 7.55
C GLN A 198 -7.22 31.16 8.11
N PRO A 199 -6.70 30.49 9.18
CA PRO A 199 -5.46 30.92 9.82
C PRO A 199 -4.27 30.84 8.84
N VAL A 200 -3.55 31.94 8.71
CA VAL A 200 -2.43 32.14 7.77
C VAL A 200 -1.29 31.14 7.98
N SER A 201 -1.19 30.50 9.14
CA SER A 201 -0.20 29.45 9.44
C SER A 201 -0.27 28.22 8.52
N LEU A 202 -1.45 27.91 7.99
CA LEU A 202 -1.64 26.83 7.01
C LEU A 202 -1.24 27.24 5.58
N LEU A 203 -1.13 28.54 5.30
CA LEU A 203 -0.85 29.10 3.98
C LEU A 203 0.66 29.35 3.75
N TRP A 204 1.46 29.38 4.81
CA TRP A 204 2.90 29.75 4.76
C TRP A 204 3.82 28.63 4.23
N SER A 205 3.35 27.42 4.07
CA SER A 205 4.15 26.31 3.57
C SER A 205 4.23 26.23 2.04
N SER A 206 3.48 27.07 1.31
CA SER A 206 3.47 27.00 -0.16
C SER A 206 4.54 27.90 -0.81
N VAL A 207 5.24 27.35 -1.80
CA VAL A 207 6.30 28.03 -2.58
C VAL A 207 5.81 29.32 -3.28
N LEU A 208 4.50 29.44 -3.50
CA LEU A 208 3.89 30.66 -4.08
C LEU A 208 4.01 31.87 -3.16
N CYS A 209 3.98 31.71 -1.85
CA CYS A 209 4.10 32.84 -0.91
C CYS A 209 5.45 33.56 -1.03
N LYS A 210 6.52 32.81 -1.34
CA LYS A 210 7.87 33.40 -1.55
C LYS A 210 7.97 34.24 -2.85
N LYS A 211 7.18 33.93 -3.87
CA LYS A 211 7.16 34.70 -5.13
C LYS A 211 6.31 35.96 -5.06
N LEU A 212 5.22 35.95 -4.28
CA LEU A 212 4.32 37.11 -4.14
C LEU A 212 4.95 38.26 -3.30
N ILE A 213 5.81 37.95 -2.33
CA ILE A 213 6.53 38.96 -1.55
C ILE A 213 7.50 39.76 -2.42
N HIS A 214 8.06 39.16 -3.48
CA HIS A 214 8.97 39.86 -4.42
C HIS A 214 8.28 40.79 -5.42
N ILE A 215 6.97 40.67 -5.61
CA ILE A 215 6.19 41.48 -6.57
C ILE A 215 5.62 42.75 -5.92
N LYS A 216 5.46 42.79 -4.58
CA LYS A 216 4.89 43.95 -3.86
C LYS A 216 5.90 45.01 -3.39
N PHE A 217 7.19 44.82 -3.65
CA PHE A 217 8.25 45.77 -3.27
C PHE A 217 9.11 46.23 -4.46
N LYS A 218 8.52 46.33 -5.64
CA LYS A 218 9.09 47.10 -6.76
C LYS A 218 8.13 48.17 -7.24
#